data_2379edd6ce5762770102f39bce8cec52
#
_entry.id   2379edd6ce5762770102f39bce8cec52
#
_cell.length_a   1.000
_cell.length_b   1.000
_cell.length_c   1.000
_cell.angle_alpha   90.00
_cell.angle_beta   90.00
_cell.angle_gamma   90.00
#
_symmetry.space_group_name_H-M   'P 1'
#
loop_
_entity.id
_entity.type
_entity.pdbx_description
1 polymer ?
#
loop_
_entity_poly.entity_id
_entity_poly.type
_entity_poly.pdbx_seq_one_letter_code
_entity_poly.pdbx_strand_id
1 'polypeptide(L)'
;MGFFVTSANPGKGADLGGLAGADAHCQSLARAAGAGNRTWRAYLSSGGASPVNARDRIGRGPWRNAKGEVVARDLEQLHGDNNLNLQTALTEKGEPVNGRRSQPNTHDILTGSQADGTAFAGSAEDRTCRDWTSGGEGSAMVGHHDREGLRDDAPSRSWNSSHPSRGCGMEALRSTGGAGLFYCFAAD
;
A
#
# COMPACT_ATOMS: atom_id res chain seq x y z
N MET A 1 4.41 2.31 -17.18
CA MET A 1 4.20 2.03 -15.74
C MET A 1 2.80 2.45 -15.34
N GLY A 2 2.12 1.64 -14.53
CA GLY A 2 0.78 1.90 -13.97
C GLY A 2 0.66 1.50 -12.50
N PHE A 3 1.74 0.94 -11.93
CA PHE A 3 1.83 0.48 -10.55
C PHE A 3 3.26 0.62 -10.03
N PHE A 4 3.41 0.96 -8.75
CA PHE A 4 4.67 0.85 -8.00
C PHE A 4 4.41 0.84 -6.49
N VAL A 5 5.40 0.40 -5.72
CA VAL A 5 5.51 0.64 -4.27
C VAL A 5 6.33 1.90 -4.06
N THR A 6 5.95 2.79 -3.17
CA THR A 6 6.73 4.01 -2.90
C THR A 6 8.15 3.65 -2.46
N SER A 7 9.18 4.28 -3.01
CA SER A 7 10.57 4.07 -2.60
C SER A 7 10.92 4.75 -1.28
N ALA A 8 10.07 5.66 -0.81
CA ALA A 8 10.25 6.42 0.42
C ALA A 8 8.90 6.74 1.07
N ASN A 9 8.93 6.93 2.39
CA ASN A 9 7.83 7.49 3.16
C ASN A 9 8.01 9.02 3.24
N PRO A 10 6.92 9.82 3.28
CA PRO A 10 7.02 11.27 3.48
C PRO A 10 7.68 11.74 4.79
N GLY A 11 8.01 10.81 5.69
CA GLY A 11 8.81 11.09 6.89
C GLY A 11 8.08 11.03 8.22
N LYS A 12 6.76 10.80 8.23
CA LYS A 12 5.93 10.82 9.45
C LYS A 12 5.21 9.50 9.76
N GLY A 13 5.75 8.36 9.31
CA GLY A 13 5.07 7.07 9.48
C GLY A 13 3.77 7.01 8.68
N ALA A 14 2.65 6.74 9.34
CA ALA A 14 1.33 6.69 8.69
C ALA A 14 0.60 8.06 8.65
N ASP A 15 1.18 9.14 9.19
CA ASP A 15 0.72 10.50 8.90
C ASP A 15 1.19 10.92 7.50
N LEU A 16 0.32 10.71 6.53
CA LEU A 16 0.56 10.98 5.12
C LEU A 16 -0.09 12.30 4.66
N GLY A 17 -0.75 13.02 5.58
CA GLY A 17 -1.59 14.18 5.24
C GLY A 17 -2.93 13.76 4.62
N GLY A 18 -3.48 12.65 5.09
CA GLY A 18 -4.71 12.05 4.57
C GLY A 18 -4.51 11.39 3.19
N LEU A 19 -5.62 11.00 2.58
CA LEU A 19 -5.60 10.42 1.22
C LEU A 19 -5.02 11.40 0.18
N ALA A 20 -5.30 12.69 0.33
CA ALA A 20 -4.81 13.72 -0.59
C ALA A 20 -3.29 13.86 -0.53
N GLY A 21 -2.70 13.83 0.66
CA GLY A 21 -1.24 13.88 0.83
C GLY A 21 -0.56 12.62 0.28
N ALA A 22 -1.15 11.44 0.52
CA ALA A 22 -0.65 10.18 -0.06
C ALA A 22 -0.71 10.20 -1.60
N ASP A 23 -1.79 10.69 -2.19
CA ASP A 23 -1.91 10.85 -3.65
C ASP A 23 -0.86 11.80 -4.21
N ALA A 24 -0.67 12.94 -3.56
CA ALA A 24 0.36 13.91 -3.95
C ALA A 24 1.77 13.29 -3.91
N HIS A 25 2.05 12.44 -2.92
CA HIS A 25 3.31 11.72 -2.82
C HIS A 25 3.48 10.72 -3.97
N CYS A 26 2.44 9.89 -4.27
CA CYS A 26 2.44 9.02 -5.44
C CYS A 26 2.71 9.79 -6.74
N GLN A 27 2.02 10.91 -6.93
CA GLN A 27 2.17 11.75 -8.12
C GLN A 27 3.59 12.34 -8.23
N SER A 28 4.18 12.73 -7.11
CA SER A 28 5.54 13.27 -7.05
C SER A 28 6.58 12.23 -7.45
N LEU A 29 6.50 11.02 -6.87
CA LEU A 29 7.40 9.91 -7.19
C LEU A 29 7.26 9.48 -8.66
N ALA A 30 6.03 9.38 -9.16
CA ALA A 30 5.76 9.06 -10.55
C ALA A 30 6.35 10.10 -11.51
N ARG A 31 6.25 11.40 -11.19
CA ARG A 31 6.87 12.47 -11.97
C ARG A 31 8.39 12.33 -12.01
N ALA A 32 9.02 12.09 -10.87
CA ALA A 32 10.46 11.88 -10.76
C ALA A 32 10.94 10.68 -11.60
N ALA A 33 10.08 9.67 -11.77
CA ALA A 33 10.34 8.49 -12.60
C ALA A 33 9.88 8.62 -14.07
N GLY A 34 9.49 9.82 -14.52
CA GLY A 34 9.08 10.07 -15.91
C GLY A 34 7.66 9.58 -16.26
N ALA A 35 6.84 9.21 -15.26
CA ALA A 35 5.46 8.73 -15.44
C ALA A 35 4.42 9.73 -14.91
N GLY A 36 4.77 11.00 -14.80
CA GLY A 36 3.94 12.04 -14.22
C GLY A 36 2.78 12.53 -15.11
N ASN A 37 2.67 12.03 -16.34
CA ASN A 37 1.59 12.34 -17.28
C ASN A 37 0.28 11.59 -16.99
N ARG A 38 0.27 10.70 -16.02
CA ARG A 38 -0.90 9.97 -15.54
C ARG A 38 -1.37 10.50 -14.19
N THR A 39 -2.62 10.22 -13.83
CA THR A 39 -3.17 10.49 -12.49
C THR A 39 -2.82 9.34 -11.56
N TRP A 40 -2.07 9.60 -10.50
CA TRP A 40 -1.65 8.59 -9.54
C TRP A 40 -2.42 8.68 -8.23
N ARG A 41 -2.83 7.53 -7.71
CA ARG A 41 -3.55 7.37 -6.46
C ARG A 41 -2.89 6.36 -5.56
N ALA A 42 -2.84 6.67 -4.28
CA ALA A 42 -2.46 5.71 -3.25
C ALA A 42 -3.56 4.65 -3.08
N TYR A 43 -3.19 3.38 -3.01
CA TYR A 43 -4.10 2.30 -2.64
C TYR A 43 -4.28 2.29 -1.12
N LEU A 44 -5.10 3.18 -0.64
CA LEU A 44 -5.42 3.37 0.77
C LEU A 44 -6.92 3.53 0.94
N SER A 45 -7.51 2.75 1.88
CA SER A 45 -8.88 3.00 2.34
C SER A 45 -8.89 4.02 3.46
N SER A 46 -10.04 4.68 3.68
CA SER A 46 -10.31 5.48 4.88
C SER A 46 -11.59 5.01 5.55
N GLY A 47 -11.66 5.11 6.88
CA GLY A 47 -12.75 4.55 7.68
C GLY A 47 -13.71 5.58 8.30
N GLY A 48 -13.48 6.88 8.09
CA GLY A 48 -14.24 7.97 8.72
C GLY A 48 -15.74 7.96 8.45
N ALA A 49 -16.41 9.09 8.69
CA ALA A 49 -17.85 9.23 8.51
C ALA A 49 -18.34 8.97 7.07
N SER A 50 -17.45 9.12 6.10
CA SER A 50 -17.67 8.77 4.69
C SER A 50 -16.56 7.83 4.24
N PRO A 51 -16.69 6.53 4.48
CA PRO A 51 -15.65 5.56 4.14
C PRO A 51 -15.29 5.57 2.66
N VAL A 52 -14.00 5.46 2.35
CA VAL A 52 -13.49 5.38 0.98
C VAL A 52 -12.78 4.05 0.80
N ASN A 53 -13.17 3.30 -0.21
CA ASN A 53 -12.53 2.03 -0.54
C ASN A 53 -11.30 2.27 -1.42
N ALA A 54 -10.18 1.64 -1.10
CA ALA A 54 -8.97 1.72 -1.91
C ALA A 54 -9.21 1.26 -3.36
N ARG A 55 -9.98 0.17 -3.55
CA ARG A 55 -10.32 -0.38 -4.86
C ARG A 55 -11.02 0.60 -5.80
N ASP A 56 -11.81 1.53 -5.25
CA ASP A 56 -12.61 2.47 -6.03
C ASP A 56 -11.80 3.69 -6.49
N ARG A 57 -10.56 3.83 -5.99
CA ARG A 57 -9.69 4.98 -6.23
C ARG A 57 -8.69 4.80 -7.36
N ILE A 58 -8.41 3.57 -7.75
CA ILE A 58 -7.23 3.21 -8.54
C ILE A 58 -7.49 2.90 -10.03
N GLY A 59 -8.68 3.21 -10.54
CA GLY A 59 -9.03 2.92 -11.93
C GLY A 59 -9.36 1.45 -12.18
N ARG A 60 -9.16 0.98 -13.42
CA ARG A 60 -9.63 -0.35 -13.87
C ARG A 60 -8.53 -1.27 -14.40
N GLY A 61 -7.28 -0.78 -14.48
CA GLY A 61 -6.17 -1.55 -15.05
C GLY A 61 -6.11 -1.51 -16.59
N PRO A 62 -5.27 -2.30 -17.27
CA PRO A 62 -4.27 -3.15 -16.62
C PRO A 62 -3.13 -2.33 -16.00
N TRP A 63 -2.62 -2.80 -14.87
CA TRP A 63 -1.49 -2.15 -14.20
C TRP A 63 -0.19 -2.94 -14.43
N ARG A 64 0.85 -2.20 -14.80
CA ARG A 64 2.19 -2.71 -15.04
C ARG A 64 3.20 -2.02 -14.13
N ASN A 65 4.14 -2.79 -13.61
CA ASN A 65 5.26 -2.24 -12.85
C ASN A 65 6.25 -1.45 -13.74
N ALA A 66 7.31 -0.92 -13.16
CA ALA A 66 8.30 -0.12 -13.87
C ALA A 66 9.07 -0.89 -14.95
N LYS A 67 9.09 -2.23 -14.90
CA LYS A 67 9.69 -3.11 -15.92
C LYS A 67 8.69 -3.57 -16.98
N GLY A 68 7.44 -3.10 -16.93
CA GLY A 68 6.40 -3.45 -17.88
C GLY A 68 5.66 -4.75 -17.61
N GLU A 69 5.97 -5.46 -16.51
CA GLU A 69 5.28 -6.69 -16.12
C GLU A 69 3.88 -6.38 -15.60
N VAL A 70 2.89 -7.14 -16.01
CA VAL A 70 1.51 -6.99 -15.56
C VAL A 70 1.40 -7.51 -14.13
N VAL A 71 0.99 -6.64 -13.20
CA VAL A 71 0.69 -7.02 -11.81
C VAL A 71 -0.77 -7.45 -11.64
N ALA A 72 -1.68 -6.83 -12.39
CA ALA A 72 -3.07 -7.25 -12.54
C ALA A 72 -3.68 -6.64 -13.80
N ARG A 73 -4.63 -7.34 -14.43
CA ARG A 73 -5.32 -6.87 -15.63
C ARG A 73 -6.52 -5.99 -15.30
N ASP A 74 -7.14 -6.23 -14.17
CA ASP A 74 -8.35 -5.57 -13.70
C ASP A 74 -8.50 -5.69 -12.17
N LEU A 75 -9.57 -5.11 -11.62
CA LEU A 75 -9.86 -5.13 -10.18
C LEU A 75 -10.17 -6.54 -9.66
N GLU A 76 -10.79 -7.40 -10.44
CA GLU A 76 -11.09 -8.77 -10.04
C GLU A 76 -9.79 -9.56 -9.85
N GLN A 77 -8.91 -9.51 -10.83
CA GLN A 77 -7.61 -10.15 -10.72
C GLN A 77 -6.74 -9.53 -9.62
N LEU A 78 -6.79 -8.20 -9.43
CA LEU A 78 -6.01 -7.53 -8.37
C LEU A 78 -6.38 -8.02 -6.97
N HIS A 79 -7.66 -8.27 -6.71
CA HIS A 79 -8.15 -8.76 -5.41
C HIS A 79 -8.30 -10.29 -5.35
N GLY A 80 -7.97 -10.98 -6.43
CA GLY A 80 -7.94 -12.43 -6.55
C GLY A 80 -6.52 -12.95 -6.82
N ASP A 81 -6.34 -13.59 -7.96
CA ASP A 81 -5.06 -14.18 -8.39
C ASP A 81 -4.20 -13.18 -9.16
N ASN A 82 -3.65 -12.21 -8.44
CA ASN A 82 -2.76 -11.19 -8.99
C ASN A 82 -1.28 -11.64 -8.96
N ASN A 83 -0.45 -10.92 -9.70
CA ASN A 83 0.99 -11.18 -9.82
C ASN A 83 1.84 -10.27 -8.91
N LEU A 84 1.30 -9.80 -7.78
CA LEU A 84 2.08 -9.07 -6.78
C LEU A 84 2.85 -10.06 -5.89
N ASN A 85 4.15 -9.95 -5.92
CA ASN A 85 5.10 -10.78 -5.17
C ASN A 85 6.44 -10.03 -5.03
N LEU A 86 7.42 -10.66 -4.37
CA LEU A 86 8.75 -10.07 -4.13
C LEU A 86 9.46 -9.58 -5.41
N GLN A 87 9.22 -10.21 -6.55
CA GLN A 87 9.89 -9.88 -7.83
C GLN A 87 9.18 -8.76 -8.59
N THR A 88 7.87 -8.62 -8.43
CA THR A 88 7.03 -7.70 -9.23
C THR A 88 6.59 -6.44 -8.48
N ALA A 89 6.62 -6.45 -7.14
CA ALA A 89 6.37 -5.28 -6.30
C ALA A 89 7.59 -4.36 -6.30
N LEU A 90 7.76 -3.63 -7.40
CA LEU A 90 8.90 -2.73 -7.62
C LEU A 90 8.55 -1.29 -7.24
N THR A 91 9.58 -0.51 -6.89
CA THR A 91 9.46 0.94 -6.71
C THR A 91 9.21 1.65 -8.04
N GLU A 92 8.90 2.95 -7.99
CA GLU A 92 8.79 3.81 -9.19
C GLU A 92 10.07 3.84 -10.03
N LYS A 93 11.22 3.49 -9.43
CA LYS A 93 12.53 3.41 -10.09
C LYS A 93 12.82 2.04 -10.71
N GLY A 94 11.92 1.06 -10.51
CA GLY A 94 12.13 -0.32 -10.94
C GLY A 94 13.05 -1.13 -10.02
N GLU A 95 13.32 -0.64 -8.83
CA GLU A 95 14.12 -1.32 -7.81
C GLU A 95 13.25 -2.28 -6.99
N PRO A 96 13.77 -3.42 -6.52
CA PRO A 96 13.04 -4.31 -5.64
C PRO A 96 12.81 -3.66 -4.26
N VAL A 97 11.65 -3.94 -3.67
CA VAL A 97 11.36 -3.62 -2.26
C VAL A 97 11.84 -4.78 -1.39
N ASN A 98 12.49 -4.49 -0.29
CA ASN A 98 12.97 -5.49 0.64
C ASN A 98 11.81 -6.32 1.22
N GLY A 99 11.92 -7.63 1.09
CA GLY A 99 10.97 -8.58 1.67
C GLY A 99 11.28 -8.91 3.13
N ARG A 100 10.48 -9.82 3.70
CA ARG A 100 10.59 -10.28 5.08
C ARG A 100 11.98 -10.79 5.47
N ARG A 101 12.69 -11.44 4.54
CA ARG A 101 14.03 -12.02 4.80
C ARG A 101 15.18 -11.05 4.55
N SER A 102 14.88 -9.82 4.14
CA SER A 102 15.88 -8.79 3.89
C SER A 102 16.24 -8.00 5.16
N GLN A 103 17.35 -7.28 5.11
CA GLN A 103 17.76 -6.32 6.13
C GLN A 103 17.99 -4.95 5.46
N PRO A 104 17.21 -3.91 5.82
CA PRO A 104 16.03 -3.96 6.70
C PRO A 104 14.87 -4.71 6.06
N ASN A 105 14.01 -5.33 6.90
CA ASN A 105 12.72 -5.84 6.45
C ASN A 105 11.77 -4.65 6.21
N THR A 106 11.14 -4.58 5.03
CA THR A 106 10.18 -3.52 4.68
C THR A 106 8.95 -4.08 3.94
N HIS A 107 8.58 -5.34 4.26
CA HIS A 107 7.53 -6.04 3.51
C HIS A 107 6.11 -5.61 3.85
N ASP A 108 5.90 -4.99 5.02
CA ASP A 108 4.60 -4.45 5.44
C ASP A 108 4.29 -3.17 4.66
N ILE A 109 3.24 -3.19 3.87
CA ILE A 109 2.79 -2.06 3.05
C ILE A 109 1.46 -1.54 3.61
N LEU A 110 1.36 -0.24 3.86
CA LEU A 110 0.15 0.42 4.35
C LEU A 110 -0.98 0.32 3.32
N THR A 111 -2.19 -0.04 3.77
CA THR A 111 -3.37 -0.16 2.90
C THR A 111 -4.67 0.30 3.57
N GLY A 112 -4.84 0.04 4.87
CA GLY A 112 -6.09 0.31 5.58
C GLY A 112 -7.29 -0.45 5.02
N SER A 113 -7.07 -1.55 4.29
CA SER A 113 -8.08 -2.20 3.46
C SER A 113 -8.35 -3.62 3.89
N GLN A 114 -9.58 -4.08 3.68
CA GLN A 114 -9.93 -5.49 3.67
C GLN A 114 -9.35 -6.19 2.43
N ALA A 115 -9.37 -7.51 2.40
CA ALA A 115 -8.77 -8.29 1.30
C ALA A 115 -9.37 -7.99 -0.07
N ASP A 116 -10.66 -7.64 -0.12
CA ASP A 116 -11.35 -7.23 -1.35
C ASP A 116 -11.13 -5.75 -1.74
N GLY A 117 -10.32 -5.01 -0.97
CA GLY A 117 -10.01 -3.60 -1.20
C GLY A 117 -11.04 -2.60 -0.66
N THR A 118 -12.02 -3.08 0.10
CA THR A 118 -12.99 -2.20 0.78
C THR A 118 -12.46 -1.68 2.11
N ALA A 119 -13.04 -0.59 2.61
CA ALA A 119 -12.74 -0.02 3.91
C ALA A 119 -13.31 -0.88 5.05
N PHE A 120 -12.74 -0.77 6.25
CA PHE A 120 -13.29 -1.29 7.50
C PHE A 120 -14.38 -0.34 8.02
N ALA A 121 -15.46 -0.16 7.24
CA ALA A 121 -16.56 0.73 7.59
C ALA A 121 -17.27 0.28 8.87
N GLY A 122 -17.52 1.21 9.79
CA GLY A 122 -18.20 0.93 11.07
C GLY A 122 -17.38 0.13 12.08
N SER A 123 -16.12 -0.15 11.83
CA SER A 123 -15.23 -0.77 12.81
C SER A 123 -14.97 0.18 13.98
N ALA A 124 -15.06 -0.34 15.20
CA ALA A 124 -14.63 0.39 16.39
C ALA A 124 -13.10 0.52 16.49
N GLU A 125 -12.37 -0.30 15.76
CA GLU A 125 -10.91 -0.30 15.74
C GLU A 125 -10.40 0.56 14.59
N ASP A 126 -9.44 1.44 14.90
CA ASP A 126 -8.72 2.18 13.88
C ASP A 126 -7.86 1.23 13.03
N ARG A 127 -8.03 1.30 11.70
CA ARG A 127 -7.29 0.53 10.71
C ARG A 127 -6.58 1.40 9.68
N THR A 128 -6.60 2.71 9.89
CA THR A 128 -6.15 3.72 8.92
C THR A 128 -5.30 4.82 9.55
N CYS A 129 -4.87 4.64 10.82
CA CYS A 129 -4.14 5.70 11.54
C CYS A 129 -4.86 7.06 11.45
N ARG A 130 -6.15 7.07 11.84
CA ARG A 130 -7.04 8.25 11.78
C ARG A 130 -7.11 8.82 10.36
N ASP A 131 -7.42 7.97 9.40
CA ASP A 131 -7.50 8.33 7.99
C ASP A 131 -6.20 8.98 7.47
N TRP A 132 -5.06 8.37 7.85
CA TRP A 132 -3.71 8.76 7.41
C TRP A 132 -3.26 10.13 7.91
N THR A 133 -3.72 10.52 9.09
CA THR A 133 -3.36 11.80 9.73
C THR A 133 -2.68 11.61 11.10
N SER A 134 -2.36 10.38 11.49
CA SER A 134 -1.67 10.07 12.75
C SER A 134 -0.32 9.41 12.49
N GLY A 135 0.72 9.99 13.10
CA GLY A 135 2.07 9.39 13.18
C GLY A 135 2.42 8.88 14.59
N GLY A 136 1.44 8.64 15.44
CA GLY A 136 1.61 8.22 16.83
C GLY A 136 0.80 6.97 17.18
N GLU A 137 -0.18 7.16 18.05
CA GLU A 137 -1.11 6.11 18.46
C GLU A 137 -2.11 5.76 17.35
N GLY A 138 -2.68 4.57 17.43
CA GLY A 138 -3.61 4.01 16.47
C GLY A 138 -3.04 2.78 15.79
N SER A 139 -3.62 2.41 14.68
CA SER A 139 -3.23 1.24 13.91
C SER A 139 -3.60 1.43 12.44
N ALA A 140 -2.84 0.85 11.54
CA ALA A 140 -3.19 0.71 10.14
C ALA A 140 -3.17 -0.76 9.73
N MET A 141 -4.11 -1.19 8.87
CA MET A 141 -3.99 -2.48 8.21
C MET A 141 -2.84 -2.41 7.21
N VAL A 142 -2.00 -3.45 7.21
CA VAL A 142 -0.90 -3.64 6.27
C VAL A 142 -1.08 -4.91 5.47
N GLY A 143 -0.43 -4.97 4.31
CA GLY A 143 -0.30 -6.18 3.51
C GLY A 143 1.16 -6.54 3.27
N HIS A 144 1.43 -7.79 2.92
CA HIS A 144 2.76 -8.31 2.62
C HIS A 144 2.99 -8.38 1.12
N HIS A 145 3.78 -7.45 0.57
CA HIS A 145 4.04 -7.45 -0.88
C HIS A 145 4.76 -8.70 -1.38
N ASP A 146 5.52 -9.36 -0.51
CA ASP A 146 6.27 -10.58 -0.79
C ASP A 146 5.50 -11.89 -0.52
N ARG A 147 4.25 -11.78 -0.04
CA ARG A 147 3.38 -12.93 0.31
C ARG A 147 3.94 -13.82 1.41
N GLU A 148 4.87 -13.34 2.24
CA GLU A 148 5.45 -14.07 3.35
C GLU A 148 5.01 -13.49 4.70
N GLY A 149 4.68 -14.34 5.66
CA GLY A 149 4.33 -13.96 7.04
C GLY A 149 4.94 -14.92 8.06
N LEU A 150 4.49 -14.78 9.32
CA LEU A 150 4.88 -15.69 10.41
C LEU A 150 4.30 -17.09 10.26
N ARG A 151 3.20 -17.21 9.51
CA ARG A 151 2.45 -18.43 9.26
C ARG A 151 2.26 -18.61 7.77
N ASP A 152 1.85 -19.82 7.38
CA ASP A 152 1.48 -20.15 6.02
C ASP A 152 -0.05 -20.19 5.90
N ASP A 153 -0.68 -19.04 6.11
CA ASP A 153 -2.14 -18.85 6.08
C ASP A 153 -2.55 -17.69 5.15
N ALA A 154 -3.83 -17.57 4.86
CA ALA A 154 -4.34 -16.57 3.94
C ALA A 154 -4.01 -15.12 4.36
N PRO A 155 -4.13 -14.70 5.64
CA PRO A 155 -3.69 -13.38 6.06
C PRO A 155 -2.20 -13.14 5.80
N SER A 156 -1.34 -14.08 6.15
CA SER A 156 0.12 -13.96 5.94
C SER A 156 0.49 -13.77 4.47
N ARG A 157 -0.28 -14.34 3.55
CA ARG A 157 -0.08 -14.23 2.09
C ARG A 157 -0.85 -13.07 1.47
N SER A 158 -1.58 -12.27 2.25
CA SER A 158 -2.35 -11.15 1.72
C SER A 158 -1.46 -9.97 1.39
N TRP A 159 -1.48 -9.51 0.14
CA TRP A 159 -0.74 -8.33 -0.30
C TRP A 159 -1.28 -7.03 0.29
N ASN A 160 -2.55 -7.00 0.72
CA ASN A 160 -3.24 -5.78 1.14
C ASN A 160 -3.95 -5.86 2.50
N SER A 161 -4.09 -7.05 3.10
CA SER A 161 -4.87 -7.22 4.34
C SER A 161 -4.32 -8.36 5.20
N SER A 162 -3.11 -8.17 5.74
CA SER A 162 -2.42 -9.20 6.50
C SER A 162 -2.65 -9.06 8.00
N HIS A 163 -2.26 -7.95 8.60
CA HIS A 163 -2.41 -7.67 10.03
C HIS A 163 -2.43 -6.16 10.31
N PRO A 164 -2.93 -5.72 11.47
CA PRO A 164 -2.78 -4.34 11.91
C PRO A 164 -1.34 -4.05 12.34
N SER A 165 -0.88 -2.81 12.11
CA SER A 165 0.38 -2.31 12.67
C SER A 165 0.25 -2.13 14.19
N ARG A 166 1.40 -2.09 14.90
CA ARG A 166 1.45 -1.85 16.36
C ARG A 166 1.24 -0.38 16.74
N GLY A 167 1.26 0.51 15.79
CA GLY A 167 1.08 1.95 15.94
C GLY A 167 1.27 2.64 14.60
N CYS A 168 1.14 3.96 14.60
CA CYS A 168 1.20 4.78 13.37
C CYS A 168 2.55 5.46 13.15
N GLY A 169 3.39 5.52 14.18
CA GLY A 169 4.72 6.10 14.10
C GLY A 169 5.73 5.18 13.38
N MET A 170 6.78 5.75 12.83
CA MET A 170 7.78 5.01 12.06
C MET A 170 8.45 3.88 12.85
N GLU A 171 8.72 4.08 14.15
CA GLU A 171 9.31 3.04 15.01
C GLU A 171 8.37 1.83 15.15
N ALA A 172 7.08 2.10 15.41
CA ALA A 172 6.06 1.05 15.52
C ALA A 172 5.87 0.28 14.21
N LEU A 173 5.89 0.99 13.05
CA LEU A 173 5.82 0.35 11.74
C LEU A 173 7.04 -0.54 11.47
N ARG A 174 8.25 -0.07 11.79
CA ARG A 174 9.48 -0.86 11.64
C ARG A 174 9.51 -2.09 12.53
N SER A 175 8.86 -2.04 13.69
CA SER A 175 8.85 -3.17 14.64
C SER A 175 8.13 -4.41 14.11
N THR A 176 7.31 -4.30 13.07
CA THR A 176 6.63 -5.42 12.41
C THR A 176 7.19 -5.74 11.02
N GLY A 177 8.10 -4.92 10.50
CA GLY A 177 8.69 -5.11 9.17
C GLY A 177 8.17 -4.13 8.14
N GLY A 178 7.73 -2.95 8.56
CA GLY A 178 7.30 -1.87 7.67
C GLY A 178 8.31 -0.73 7.59
N ALA A 179 8.10 0.13 6.62
CA ALA A 179 8.82 1.41 6.48
C ALA A 179 7.85 2.56 6.13
N GLY A 180 6.56 2.36 6.38
CA GLY A 180 5.52 3.31 6.02
C GLY A 180 5.34 3.47 4.52
N LEU A 181 5.72 2.47 3.72
CA LEU A 181 5.52 2.43 2.28
C LEU A 181 4.07 2.09 1.94
N PHE A 182 3.64 2.50 0.76
CA PHE A 182 2.30 2.18 0.24
C PHE A 182 2.32 2.01 -1.28
N TYR A 183 1.27 1.37 -1.79
CA TYR A 183 1.14 1.14 -3.24
C TYR A 183 0.56 2.38 -3.93
N CYS A 184 1.06 2.65 -5.12
CA CYS A 184 0.57 3.68 -6.02
C CYS A 184 0.08 3.05 -7.32
N PHE A 185 -1.11 3.44 -7.76
CA PHE A 185 -1.72 2.97 -8.99
C PHE A 185 -2.10 4.16 -9.88
N ALA A 186 -1.95 3.99 -11.19
CA ALA A 186 -2.52 4.92 -12.14
C ALA A 186 -4.04 4.71 -12.21
N ALA A 187 -4.78 5.81 -12.06
CA ALA A 187 -6.25 5.80 -11.94
C ALA A 187 -6.98 6.06 -13.28
N ASP A 188 -6.24 6.39 -14.34
CA ASP A 188 -6.70 6.67 -15.70
C ASP A 188 -6.37 5.52 -16.68
#